data_ce25fb0d302d82a0fa75b65b67886c7a
#
_entry.id   ce25fb0d302d82a0fa75b65b67886c7a
#
_cell.length_a   1.000
_cell.length_b   1.000
_cell.length_c   1.000
_cell.angle_alpha   90.00
_cell.angle_beta   90.00
_cell.angle_gamma   90.00
#
_symmetry.space_group_name_H-M   'P 1'
#
loop_
_entity.id
_entity.type
_entity.pdbx_description
1 polymer ?
#
loop_
_entity_poly.entity_id
_entity_poly.type
_entity_poly.pdbx_seq_one_letter_code
_entity_poly.pdbx_strand_id
1 'polypeptide(L)'
;MMSKIHILAANKWFPNVKKSKLLAFRENYTYKIYCFEREYVLRIHRKNYSTKNEIISELIWLEALNKKKINVPKPVKSISNNFVEKIEGQFISVLTWINGKHLTKVDDFKNQKNIEKVFFNLGKEIAKVHQFSDHWDKPNNFCKRKWDIEGLLGKNPVWDKFWTNPELTKTQIDQ
;
A
#
# COMPACT_ATOMS: atom_id res chain seq x y z
N MET A 1 -5.41 -20.49 -13.25
CA MET A 1 -4.41 -21.03 -12.30
C MET A 1 -3.94 -20.02 -11.23
N MET A 2 -4.54 -18.82 -11.09
CA MET A 2 -4.21 -17.83 -10.04
C MET A 2 -4.85 -18.11 -8.66
N SER A 3 -5.66 -19.17 -8.52
CA SER A 3 -6.54 -19.33 -7.34
C SER A 3 -5.89 -19.85 -6.05
N LYS A 4 -4.61 -20.21 -6.04
CA LYS A 4 -3.98 -20.77 -4.83
C LYS A 4 -2.75 -20.00 -4.31
N ILE A 5 -2.18 -19.09 -5.09
CA ILE A 5 -0.97 -18.37 -4.68
C ILE A 5 -1.16 -17.56 -3.38
N HIS A 6 -2.35 -16.96 -3.19
CA HIS A 6 -2.65 -16.18 -1.98
C HIS A 6 -2.71 -17.03 -0.72
N ILE A 7 -3.14 -18.31 -0.80
CA ILE A 7 -3.13 -19.24 0.34
C ILE A 7 -1.71 -19.71 0.62
N LEU A 8 -0.96 -20.10 -0.41
CA LEU A 8 0.46 -20.46 -0.28
C LEU A 8 1.26 -19.31 0.33
N ALA A 9 0.98 -18.09 -0.12
CA ALA A 9 1.58 -16.88 0.39
C ALA A 9 1.24 -16.64 1.86
N ALA A 10 -0.04 -16.74 2.22
CA ALA A 10 -0.49 -16.55 3.60
C ALA A 10 0.14 -17.56 4.56
N ASN A 11 0.39 -18.80 4.12
CA ASN A 11 1.02 -19.84 4.92
C ASN A 11 2.49 -19.56 5.27
N LYS A 12 3.14 -18.58 4.63
CA LYS A 12 4.47 -18.09 5.05
C LYS A 12 4.40 -17.26 6.34
N TRP A 13 3.24 -16.72 6.66
CA TRP A 13 2.99 -15.95 7.89
C TRP A 13 2.19 -16.74 8.92
N PHE A 14 1.18 -17.45 8.47
CA PHE A 14 0.22 -18.14 9.33
C PHE A 14 -0.04 -19.53 8.79
N PRO A 15 0.34 -20.60 9.52
CA PRO A 15 0.04 -21.95 9.09
C PRO A 15 -1.48 -22.18 9.00
N ASN A 16 -1.91 -22.92 7.98
CA ASN A 16 -3.30 -23.37 7.83
C ASN A 16 -4.33 -22.23 7.58
N VAL A 17 -3.95 -21.15 6.93
CA VAL A 17 -4.93 -20.16 6.47
C VAL A 17 -5.90 -20.81 5.48
N LYS A 18 -7.16 -20.90 5.84
CA LYS A 18 -8.23 -21.53 5.04
C LYS A 18 -9.13 -20.54 4.34
N LYS A 19 -9.20 -19.29 4.84
CA LYS A 19 -10.13 -18.29 4.34
C LYS A 19 -9.40 -17.01 3.94
N SER A 20 -9.67 -16.57 2.73
CA SER A 20 -9.23 -15.27 2.21
C SER A 20 -10.31 -14.67 1.35
N LYS A 21 -10.32 -13.34 1.23
CA LYS A 21 -11.22 -12.57 0.38
C LYS A 21 -10.41 -11.53 -0.40
N LEU A 22 -10.50 -11.55 -1.72
CA LEU A 22 -9.95 -10.49 -2.55
C LEU A 22 -10.70 -9.18 -2.26
N LEU A 23 -9.96 -8.13 -1.94
CA LEU A 23 -10.50 -6.80 -1.65
C LEU A 23 -10.33 -5.85 -2.84
N ALA A 24 -9.14 -5.88 -3.45
CA ALA A 24 -8.79 -5.00 -4.54
C ALA A 24 -7.71 -5.63 -5.44
N PHE A 25 -7.75 -5.24 -6.69
CA PHE A 25 -6.71 -5.46 -7.67
C PHE A 25 -6.41 -4.13 -8.36
N ARG A 26 -5.28 -3.54 -8.02
CA ARG A 26 -4.74 -2.32 -8.63
C ARG A 26 -3.24 -2.51 -8.81
N GLU A 27 -2.41 -1.75 -8.07
CA GLU A 27 -0.95 -1.94 -8.03
C GLU A 27 -0.56 -3.27 -7.36
N ASN A 28 -1.44 -3.79 -6.49
CA ASN A 28 -1.26 -5.07 -5.79
C ASN A 28 -2.56 -5.87 -5.85
N TYR A 29 -2.45 -7.20 -5.78
CA TYR A 29 -3.56 -8.01 -5.33
C TYR A 29 -3.62 -7.93 -3.80
N THR A 30 -4.70 -7.38 -3.29
CA THR A 30 -4.91 -7.17 -1.86
C THR A 30 -5.98 -8.11 -1.37
N TYR A 31 -5.61 -8.98 -0.44
CA TYR A 31 -6.52 -9.96 0.17
C TYR A 31 -6.69 -9.68 1.65
N LYS A 32 -7.92 -9.83 2.15
CA LYS A 32 -8.19 -10.02 3.57
C LYS A 32 -8.00 -11.49 3.89
N ILE A 33 -7.19 -11.82 4.87
CA ILE A 33 -6.97 -13.17 5.37
C ILE A 33 -7.44 -13.28 6.81
N TYR A 34 -7.94 -14.45 7.16
CA TYR A 34 -8.51 -14.75 8.46
C TYR A 34 -7.68 -15.83 9.13
N CYS A 35 -7.10 -15.52 10.30
CA CYS A 35 -6.25 -16.43 11.05
C CYS A 35 -6.39 -16.19 12.55
N PHE A 36 -6.66 -17.27 13.32
CA PHE A 36 -6.76 -17.24 14.80
C PHE A 36 -7.64 -16.07 15.31
N GLU A 37 -8.86 -15.95 14.78
CA GLU A 37 -9.83 -14.89 15.14
C GLU A 37 -9.37 -13.47 14.84
N ARG A 38 -8.25 -13.32 14.13
CA ARG A 38 -7.72 -12.04 13.69
C ARG A 38 -7.77 -11.91 12.19
N GLU A 39 -7.76 -10.69 11.76
CA GLU A 39 -7.79 -10.30 10.36
C GLU A 39 -6.48 -9.61 9.97
N TYR A 40 -6.02 -9.89 8.75
CA TYR A 40 -4.80 -9.31 8.20
C TYR A 40 -5.02 -8.94 6.74
N VAL A 41 -4.13 -8.08 6.23
CA VAL A 41 -4.05 -7.72 4.81
C VAL A 41 -2.83 -8.39 4.21
N LEU A 42 -3.04 -9.30 3.27
CA LEU A 42 -1.99 -9.87 2.44
C LEU A 42 -1.92 -9.08 1.13
N ARG A 43 -0.74 -8.59 0.79
CA ARG A 43 -0.47 -7.92 -0.49
C ARG A 43 0.47 -8.76 -1.33
N ILE A 44 0.04 -9.14 -2.53
CA ILE A 44 0.88 -9.72 -3.56
C ILE A 44 1.23 -8.58 -4.51
N HIS A 45 2.49 -8.17 -4.49
CA HIS A 45 2.97 -7.04 -5.26
C HIS A 45 3.06 -7.39 -6.74
N ARG A 46 2.64 -6.47 -7.60
CA ARG A 46 2.69 -6.63 -9.05
C ARG A 46 4.14 -6.83 -9.49
N LYS A 47 4.36 -7.78 -10.41
CA LYS A 47 5.69 -8.04 -10.98
C LYS A 47 6.22 -6.77 -11.65
N ASN A 48 7.51 -6.49 -11.44
CA ASN A 48 8.23 -5.38 -12.05
C ASN A 48 7.70 -3.98 -11.71
N TYR A 49 6.76 -3.86 -10.73
CA TYR A 49 6.21 -2.58 -10.33
C TYR A 49 7.00 -1.94 -9.18
N SER A 50 7.36 -2.71 -8.18
CA SER A 50 8.18 -2.24 -7.05
C SER A 50 9.35 -3.18 -6.80
N THR A 51 10.48 -2.63 -6.43
CA THR A 51 11.63 -3.40 -5.96
C THR A 51 11.40 -3.91 -4.54
N LYS A 52 12.14 -4.95 -4.14
CA LYS A 52 12.11 -5.45 -2.76
C LYS A 52 12.45 -4.34 -1.75
N ASN A 53 13.43 -3.50 -2.08
CA ASN A 53 13.89 -2.43 -1.20
C ASN A 53 12.84 -1.33 -1.01
N GLU A 54 12.10 -0.96 -2.05
CA GLU A 54 10.98 -0.02 -1.96
C GLU A 54 9.87 -0.55 -1.06
N ILE A 55 9.53 -1.85 -1.18
CA ILE A 55 8.52 -2.49 -0.33
C ILE A 55 8.98 -2.55 1.12
N ILE A 56 10.24 -2.97 1.37
CA ILE A 56 10.80 -3.00 2.73
C ILE A 56 10.82 -1.60 3.34
N SER A 57 11.22 -0.59 2.57
CA SER A 57 11.24 0.80 3.03
C SER A 57 9.86 1.30 3.46
N GLU A 58 8.81 0.97 2.70
CA GLU A 58 7.43 1.26 3.10
C GLU A 58 7.07 0.59 4.43
N LEU A 59 7.42 -0.68 4.59
CA LEU A 59 7.10 -1.44 5.81
C LEU A 59 7.86 -0.91 7.03
N ILE A 60 9.13 -0.53 6.88
CA ILE A 60 9.92 0.11 7.94
C ILE A 60 9.31 1.46 8.34
N TRP A 61 8.88 2.25 7.36
CA TRP A 61 8.21 3.52 7.63
C TRP A 61 6.89 3.33 8.40
N LEU A 62 6.05 2.36 7.99
CA LEU A 62 4.84 2.00 8.72
C LEU A 62 5.13 1.55 10.15
N GLU A 63 6.19 0.76 10.35
CA GLU A 63 6.62 0.36 11.70
C GLU A 63 7.04 1.56 12.56
N ALA A 64 7.77 2.52 11.99
CA ALA A 64 8.19 3.73 12.65
C ALA A 64 7.00 4.63 13.04
N LEU A 65 6.03 4.79 12.15
CA LEU A 65 4.76 5.49 12.43
C LEU A 65 4.00 4.84 13.59
N ASN A 66 3.90 3.50 13.58
CA ASN A 66 3.27 2.75 14.68
C ASN A 66 3.97 2.96 16.03
N LYS A 67 5.31 2.99 16.07
CA LYS A 67 6.09 3.28 17.29
C LYS A 67 5.75 4.67 17.86
N LYS A 68 5.37 5.62 17.02
CA LYS A 68 4.88 6.96 17.42
C LYS A 68 3.38 7.00 17.68
N LYS A 69 2.71 5.84 17.74
CA LYS A 69 1.27 5.70 17.99
C LYS A 69 0.39 6.36 16.91
N ILE A 70 0.90 6.56 15.71
CA ILE A 70 0.11 6.96 14.56
C ILE A 70 -0.64 5.72 14.08
N ASN A 71 -1.95 5.85 13.90
CA ASN A 71 -2.81 4.71 13.56
C ASN A 71 -2.69 4.35 12.08
N VAL A 72 -1.72 3.50 11.77
CA VAL A 72 -1.49 2.93 10.44
C VAL A 72 -1.39 1.40 10.53
N PRO A 73 -1.62 0.64 9.44
CA PRO A 73 -1.44 -0.81 9.45
C PRO A 73 -0.02 -1.19 9.87
N LYS A 74 0.11 -2.12 10.81
CA LYS A 74 1.40 -2.58 11.30
C LYS A 74 1.93 -3.72 10.40
N PRO A 75 3.20 -3.65 9.93
CA PRO A 75 3.83 -4.77 9.25
C PRO A 75 3.93 -6.01 10.12
N VAL A 76 3.66 -7.17 9.52
CA VAL A 76 3.78 -8.47 10.20
C VAL A 76 4.93 -9.23 9.54
N LYS A 77 5.84 -9.74 10.35
CA LYS A 77 6.93 -10.58 9.87
C LYS A 77 6.44 -12.00 9.60
N SER A 78 7.00 -12.62 8.58
CA SER A 78 6.77 -14.03 8.26
C SER A 78 7.34 -14.96 9.34
N ILE A 79 7.04 -16.27 9.23
CA ILE A 79 7.64 -17.31 10.07
C ILE A 79 9.17 -17.28 9.98
N SER A 80 9.73 -16.92 8.83
CA SER A 80 11.18 -16.75 8.61
C SER A 80 11.71 -15.38 9.08
N ASN A 81 10.94 -14.62 9.86
CA ASN A 81 11.30 -13.30 10.39
C ASN A 81 11.53 -12.21 9.31
N ASN A 82 10.98 -12.37 8.12
CA ASN A 82 11.07 -11.41 7.02
C ASN A 82 9.80 -10.57 6.89
N PHE A 83 9.91 -9.29 6.54
CA PHE A 83 8.77 -8.46 6.17
C PHE A 83 8.23 -8.77 4.77
N VAL A 84 9.11 -9.27 3.89
CA VAL A 84 8.79 -9.55 2.50
C VAL A 84 9.28 -10.94 2.14
N GLU A 85 8.38 -11.76 1.63
CA GLU A 85 8.69 -13.06 1.04
C GLU A 85 8.58 -13.00 -0.48
N LYS A 86 9.19 -13.97 -1.17
CA LYS A 86 9.09 -14.12 -2.62
C LYS A 86 8.51 -15.48 -2.96
N ILE A 87 7.40 -15.49 -3.71
CA ILE A 87 6.71 -16.72 -4.15
C ILE A 87 6.39 -16.58 -5.63
N GLU A 88 6.76 -17.54 -6.44
CA GLU A 88 6.53 -17.55 -7.90
C GLU A 88 6.99 -16.24 -8.58
N GLY A 89 8.11 -15.68 -8.09
CA GLY A 89 8.69 -14.45 -8.62
C GLY A 89 8.01 -13.16 -8.16
N GLN A 90 6.95 -13.22 -7.34
CA GLN A 90 6.25 -12.04 -6.78
C GLN A 90 6.66 -11.79 -5.34
N PHE A 91 6.76 -10.51 -4.97
CA PHE A 91 6.96 -10.11 -3.59
C PHE A 91 5.64 -10.07 -2.84
N ILE A 92 5.66 -10.47 -1.59
CA ILE A 92 4.48 -10.59 -0.73
C ILE A 92 4.78 -9.93 0.61
N SER A 93 3.81 -9.20 1.14
CA SER A 93 3.87 -8.61 2.47
C SER A 93 2.53 -8.75 3.19
N VAL A 94 2.58 -8.74 4.52
CA VAL A 94 1.39 -8.81 5.36
C VAL A 94 1.35 -7.65 6.32
N LEU A 95 0.17 -7.09 6.51
CA LEU A 95 -0.13 -6.00 7.43
C LEU A 95 -1.28 -6.40 8.35
N THR A 96 -1.36 -5.79 9.53
CA THR A 96 -2.54 -5.90 10.37
C THR A 96 -3.74 -5.26 9.70
N TRP A 97 -4.93 -5.78 9.98
CA TRP A 97 -6.18 -5.17 9.57
C TRP A 97 -6.52 -3.97 10.45
N ILE A 98 -6.98 -2.89 9.83
CA ILE A 98 -7.58 -1.75 10.54
C ILE A 98 -9.07 -1.71 10.17
N ASN A 99 -9.92 -1.70 11.19
CA ASN A 99 -11.34 -1.53 10.98
C ASN A 99 -11.66 -0.10 10.54
N GLY A 100 -12.50 0.02 9.54
CA GLY A 100 -12.93 1.31 9.01
C GLY A 100 -14.03 1.17 7.98
N LYS A 101 -14.64 2.28 7.63
CA LYS A 101 -15.63 2.38 6.55
C LYS A 101 -15.02 3.13 5.38
N HIS A 102 -15.38 2.73 4.18
CA HIS A 102 -15.01 3.49 2.98
C HIS A 102 -15.71 4.85 3.01
N LEU A 103 -14.98 5.92 2.76
CA LEU A 103 -15.50 7.28 2.75
C LEU A 103 -16.72 7.43 1.81
N THR A 104 -16.69 6.76 0.66
CA THR A 104 -17.80 6.76 -0.32
C THR A 104 -19.09 6.07 0.15
N LYS A 105 -19.05 5.39 1.29
CA LYS A 105 -20.20 4.67 1.88
C LYS A 105 -20.63 5.25 3.22
N VAL A 106 -20.11 6.40 3.60
CA VAL A 106 -20.46 7.06 4.86
C VAL A 106 -21.69 7.92 4.62
N ASP A 107 -22.81 7.57 5.27
CA ASP A 107 -24.06 8.35 5.23
C ASP A 107 -23.90 9.78 5.75
N ASP A 108 -22.79 10.07 6.44
CA ASP A 108 -22.45 11.36 7.00
C ASP A 108 -22.23 12.48 5.96
N PHE A 109 -22.08 12.13 4.66
CA PHE A 109 -21.97 13.11 3.57
C PHE A 109 -23.30 13.82 3.21
N LYS A 110 -24.39 13.46 3.85
CA LYS A 110 -25.69 14.14 3.67
C LYS A 110 -25.76 15.49 4.36
N ASN A 111 -24.84 15.80 5.27
CA ASN A 111 -24.83 17.06 6.05
C ASN A 111 -23.47 17.74 5.91
N GLN A 112 -23.47 19.01 5.48
CA GLN A 112 -22.25 19.80 5.26
C GLN A 112 -21.35 19.88 6.50
N LYS A 113 -21.92 20.07 7.70
CA LYS A 113 -21.16 20.11 8.96
C LYS A 113 -20.42 18.79 9.23
N ASN A 114 -21.01 17.66 8.87
CA ASN A 114 -20.38 16.35 9.01
C ASN A 114 -19.25 16.17 8.01
N ILE A 115 -19.41 16.66 6.77
CA ILE A 115 -18.37 16.66 5.75
C ILE A 115 -17.16 17.44 6.23
N GLU A 116 -17.35 18.67 6.67
CA GLU A 116 -16.27 19.53 7.19
C GLU A 116 -15.51 18.85 8.34
N LYS A 117 -16.24 18.27 9.30
CA LYS A 117 -15.64 17.54 10.43
C LYS A 117 -14.83 16.32 9.98
N VAL A 118 -15.34 15.55 9.00
CA VAL A 118 -14.65 14.37 8.45
C VAL A 118 -13.36 14.80 7.77
N PHE A 119 -13.41 15.81 6.90
CA PHE A 119 -12.22 16.28 6.19
C PHE A 119 -11.22 16.99 7.11
N PHE A 120 -11.69 17.74 8.10
CA PHE A 120 -10.82 18.30 9.14
C PHE A 120 -10.07 17.21 9.90
N ASN A 121 -10.75 16.16 10.33
CA ASN A 121 -10.11 15.03 11.02
C ASN A 121 -9.15 14.27 10.11
N LEU A 122 -9.51 14.06 8.85
CA LEU A 122 -8.63 13.44 7.86
C LEU A 122 -7.34 14.28 7.66
N GLY A 123 -7.50 15.59 7.48
CA GLY A 123 -6.36 16.51 7.35
C GLY A 123 -5.45 16.49 8.59
N LYS A 124 -6.04 16.41 9.78
CA LYS A 124 -5.29 16.29 11.04
C LYS A 124 -4.47 14.99 11.10
N GLU A 125 -5.04 13.86 10.68
CA GLU A 125 -4.29 12.59 10.66
C GLU A 125 -3.18 12.59 9.59
N ILE A 126 -3.44 13.15 8.40
CA ILE A 126 -2.42 13.33 7.36
C ILE A 126 -1.29 14.24 7.87
N ALA A 127 -1.62 15.34 8.53
CA ALA A 127 -0.62 16.25 9.10
C ALA A 127 0.31 15.56 10.11
N LYS A 128 -0.21 14.67 10.95
CA LYS A 128 0.64 13.86 11.87
C LYS A 128 1.64 12.99 11.12
N VAL A 129 1.21 12.37 10.02
CA VAL A 129 2.08 11.53 9.18
C VAL A 129 3.17 12.38 8.53
N HIS A 130 2.81 13.56 7.97
CA HIS A 130 3.77 14.48 7.38
C HIS A 130 4.78 14.99 8.41
N GLN A 131 4.30 15.54 9.53
CA GLN A 131 5.15 16.05 10.60
C GLN A 131 6.14 15.00 11.12
N PHE A 132 5.68 13.76 11.29
CA PHE A 132 6.58 12.67 11.65
C PHE A 132 7.61 12.40 10.54
N SER A 133 7.18 12.32 9.28
CA SER A 133 8.02 11.92 8.15
C SER A 133 9.09 12.97 7.83
N ASP A 134 8.81 14.24 8.06
CA ASP A 134 9.74 15.35 7.84
C ASP A 134 10.93 15.31 8.82
N HIS A 135 10.71 14.80 10.03
CA HIS A 135 11.71 14.73 11.11
C HIS A 135 12.20 13.31 11.40
N TRP A 136 11.79 12.34 10.60
CA TRP A 136 12.19 10.95 10.82
C TRP A 136 13.58 10.66 10.26
N ASP A 137 14.47 10.17 11.11
CA ASP A 137 15.78 9.67 10.70
C ASP A 137 15.61 8.40 9.87
N LYS A 138 15.69 8.56 8.56
CA LYS A 138 15.53 7.48 7.60
C LYS A 138 16.75 6.57 7.62
N PRO A 139 16.59 5.24 7.60
CA PRO A 139 17.71 4.33 7.39
C PRO A 139 18.49 4.64 6.11
N ASN A 140 19.80 4.43 6.10
CA ASN A 140 20.67 4.75 4.94
C ASN A 140 20.23 4.06 3.64
N ASN A 141 19.60 2.87 3.74
CA ASN A 141 19.10 2.11 2.61
C ASN A 141 17.62 2.37 2.30
N PHE A 142 17.02 3.41 2.91
CA PHE A 142 15.63 3.78 2.66
C PHE A 142 15.46 4.26 1.21
N CYS A 143 14.60 3.59 0.48
CA CYS A 143 14.36 3.83 -0.94
C CYS A 143 12.85 3.92 -1.19
N LYS A 144 12.39 5.04 -1.68
CA LYS A 144 11.01 5.23 -2.13
C LYS A 144 11.02 5.90 -3.50
N ARG A 145 10.07 5.50 -4.31
CA ARG A 145 9.84 6.11 -5.62
C ARG A 145 9.44 7.57 -5.43
N LYS A 146 10.07 8.44 -6.20
CA LYS A 146 9.76 9.87 -6.18
C LYS A 146 8.62 10.16 -7.15
N TRP A 147 7.70 11.00 -6.72
CA TRP A 147 6.58 11.53 -7.50
C TRP A 147 6.85 13.01 -7.80
N ASP A 148 8.05 13.29 -8.27
CA ASP A 148 8.50 14.60 -8.72
C ASP A 148 8.34 14.74 -10.25
N ILE A 149 8.78 15.86 -10.79
CA ILE A 149 8.70 16.14 -12.25
C ILE A 149 9.39 15.04 -13.05
N GLU A 150 10.58 14.59 -12.62
CA GLU A 150 11.31 13.52 -13.32
C GLU A 150 10.58 12.18 -13.22
N GLY A 151 10.03 11.86 -12.05
CA GLY A 151 9.27 10.61 -11.83
C GLY A 151 7.92 10.57 -12.55
N LEU A 152 7.32 11.71 -12.87
CA LEU A 152 6.02 11.79 -13.54
C LEU A 152 6.14 12.13 -15.03
N LEU A 153 7.05 13.03 -15.40
CA LEU A 153 7.16 13.61 -16.73
C LEU A 153 8.56 13.43 -17.36
N GLY A 154 9.52 12.85 -16.64
CA GLY A 154 10.88 12.61 -17.11
C GLY A 154 10.97 11.56 -18.21
N LYS A 155 12.18 11.26 -18.65
CA LYS A 155 12.43 10.30 -19.74
C LYS A 155 11.92 8.89 -19.47
N ASN A 156 11.87 8.47 -18.18
CA ASN A 156 11.40 7.16 -17.74
C ASN A 156 10.39 7.33 -16.59
N PRO A 157 9.20 7.86 -16.86
CA PRO A 157 8.22 8.12 -15.82
C PRO A 157 7.67 6.82 -15.21
N VAL A 158 7.26 6.92 -13.95
CA VAL A 158 6.79 5.78 -13.13
C VAL A 158 5.56 5.09 -13.72
N TRP A 159 4.68 5.86 -14.36
CA TRP A 159 3.40 5.39 -14.91
C TRP A 159 3.43 5.19 -16.42
N ASP A 160 4.63 5.09 -17.01
CA ASP A 160 4.82 5.07 -18.44
C ASP A 160 4.66 6.45 -19.09
N LYS A 161 5.00 6.53 -20.35
CA LYS A 161 5.02 7.77 -21.12
C LYS A 161 3.61 8.14 -21.54
N PHE A 162 2.96 9.07 -20.84
CA PHE A 162 1.58 9.48 -21.17
C PHE A 162 1.44 10.03 -22.59
N TRP A 163 2.50 10.63 -23.14
CA TRP A 163 2.52 11.13 -24.53
C TRP A 163 2.57 10.04 -25.60
N THR A 164 2.71 8.78 -25.24
CA THR A 164 2.57 7.62 -26.13
C THR A 164 1.16 7.03 -26.11
N ASN A 165 0.23 7.64 -25.39
CA ASN A 165 -1.16 7.19 -25.33
C ASN A 165 -1.80 7.30 -26.73
N PRO A 166 -2.32 6.20 -27.32
CA PRO A 166 -2.90 6.20 -28.68
C PRO A 166 -4.14 7.07 -28.81
N GLU A 167 -4.78 7.47 -27.72
CA GLU A 167 -5.95 8.36 -27.74
C GLU A 167 -5.56 9.84 -27.88
N LEU A 168 -4.26 10.20 -27.76
CA LEU A 168 -3.81 11.59 -27.96
C LEU A 168 -3.71 11.93 -29.44
N THR A 169 -4.23 13.10 -29.80
CA THR A 169 -4.03 13.68 -31.12
C THR A 169 -2.58 14.16 -31.29
N LYS A 170 -2.12 14.27 -32.56
CA LYS A 170 -0.79 14.76 -32.87
C LYS A 170 -0.52 16.13 -32.24
N THR A 171 -1.48 17.05 -32.29
CA THR A 171 -1.40 18.38 -31.67
C THR A 171 -1.21 18.31 -30.15
N GLN A 172 -1.79 17.35 -29.48
CA GLN A 172 -1.64 17.15 -28.02
C GLN A 172 -0.30 16.52 -27.64
N ILE A 173 0.33 15.79 -28.57
CA ILE A 173 1.66 15.18 -28.35
C ILE A 173 2.75 16.21 -28.55
N ASP A 174 2.55 17.18 -29.50
CA ASP A 174 3.53 18.17 -29.89
C ASP A 174 3.54 19.42 -28.95
N GLN A 175 2.67 19.48 -27.94
CA GLN A 175 2.61 20.49 -26.86
C GLN A 175 3.49 20.11 -25.67
#